data_c79898bb66f14060b4705968d09916c7
#
_entry.id   c79898bb66f14060b4705968d09916c7
#
_cell.length_a   1.000
_cell.length_b   1.000
_cell.length_c   1.000
_cell.angle_alpha   90.00
_cell.angle_beta   90.00
_cell.angle_gamma   90.00
#
_symmetry.space_group_name_H-M   'P 1'
#
loop_
_entity.id
_entity.type
_entity.pdbx_description
1 polymer ?
#
loop_
_entity_poly.entity_id
_entity_poly.type
_entity_poly.pdbx_seq_one_letter_code
_entity_poly.pdbx_strand_id
1 'polypeptide(L)'
;MKLNLRRAAKRRLPKRERVPLYVPRLPDTVWSADFMADALACGRRFRTVNVVDDFNREILHIEVDTSINSNRLVRVFEQLRLNHGLPQVLRTDNGPEFLSEVFVQWTKTHGVAIQYIQPGKPNQNAYVERFNRTFREEILDQNLFARLDDVREAAHWWILEYNEQRPHDSLGEMTPSEYRNRITRNSTYEVST
;
A
#
# COMPACT_ATOMS: atom_id res chain seq x y z
N MET A 1 2.25 -44.57 31.13
CA MET A 1 2.88 -43.29 31.54
C MET A 1 2.23 -42.15 30.77
N LYS A 2 1.43 -41.28 31.41
CA LYS A 2 0.84 -40.09 30.77
C LYS A 2 1.81 -38.95 30.96
N LEU A 3 2.52 -38.58 29.90
CA LEU A 3 3.36 -37.37 29.84
C LEU A 3 2.45 -36.12 29.65
N ASN A 4 2.00 -35.54 30.73
CA ASN A 4 1.30 -34.27 30.71
C ASN A 4 2.36 -33.15 30.64
N LEU A 5 2.69 -32.70 29.43
CA LEU A 5 3.46 -31.48 29.23
C LEU A 5 2.60 -30.29 29.69
N ARG A 6 3.03 -29.63 30.78
CA ARG A 6 2.42 -28.37 31.24
C ARG A 6 2.51 -27.35 30.10
N ARG A 7 1.37 -27.00 29.49
CA ARG A 7 1.29 -25.86 28.58
C ARG A 7 1.64 -24.60 29.37
N ALA A 8 2.77 -23.98 29.05
CA ALA A 8 3.10 -22.67 29.58
C ALA A 8 1.96 -21.68 29.20
N ALA A 9 1.35 -21.09 30.22
CA ALA A 9 0.31 -20.08 30.01
C ALA A 9 0.91 -18.95 29.16
N LYS A 10 0.34 -18.71 27.95
CA LYS A 10 0.72 -17.55 27.13
C LYS A 10 0.52 -16.29 27.98
N ARG A 11 1.63 -15.63 28.34
CA ARG A 11 1.60 -14.33 29.01
C ARG A 11 0.77 -13.38 28.14
N ARG A 12 -0.40 -12.95 28.63
CA ARG A 12 -1.18 -11.91 27.96
C ARG A 12 -0.35 -10.64 27.98
N LEU A 13 0.09 -10.22 26.80
CA LEU A 13 0.70 -8.90 26.65
C LEU A 13 -0.33 -7.83 27.05
N PRO A 14 0.07 -6.75 27.73
CA PRO A 14 -0.83 -5.66 28.06
C PRO A 14 -1.49 -5.13 26.80
N LYS A 15 -2.79 -4.82 26.87
CA LYS A 15 -3.52 -4.18 25.77
C LYS A 15 -2.81 -2.87 25.44
N ARG A 16 -2.16 -2.82 24.26
CA ARG A 16 -1.61 -1.57 23.77
C ARG A 16 -2.77 -0.63 23.42
N GLU A 17 -2.70 0.61 23.89
CA GLU A 17 -3.59 1.66 23.42
C GLU A 17 -3.47 1.77 21.90
N ARG A 18 -4.59 1.62 21.21
CA ARG A 18 -4.65 1.80 19.76
C ARG A 18 -4.74 3.30 19.51
N VAL A 19 -3.61 3.93 19.18
CA VAL A 19 -3.63 5.28 18.62
C VAL A 19 -4.28 5.17 17.24
N PRO A 20 -5.41 5.87 16.99
CA PRO A 20 -6.03 5.85 15.67
C PRO A 20 -5.04 6.31 14.60
N LEU A 21 -5.00 5.59 13.47
CA LEU A 21 -4.20 6.03 12.34
C LEU A 21 -4.77 7.35 11.81
N TYR A 22 -3.89 8.32 11.57
CA TYR A 22 -4.30 9.57 10.95
C TYR A 22 -4.88 9.29 9.56
N VAL A 23 -6.12 9.72 9.35
CA VAL A 23 -6.81 9.67 8.06
C VAL A 23 -6.70 11.04 7.42
N PRO A 24 -6.06 11.16 6.24
CA PRO A 24 -6.03 12.42 5.50
C PRO A 24 -7.45 12.90 5.18
N ARG A 25 -7.64 14.22 5.05
CA ARG A 25 -8.94 14.82 4.68
C ARG A 25 -9.10 15.06 3.19
N LEU A 26 -8.01 15.01 2.45
CA LEU A 26 -7.95 15.27 1.01
C LEU A 26 -7.14 14.18 0.32
N PRO A 27 -7.45 13.86 -0.95
CA PRO A 27 -6.64 12.95 -1.75
C PRO A 27 -5.21 13.50 -1.89
N ASP A 28 -4.29 12.61 -2.20
CA ASP A 28 -2.89 12.91 -2.45
C ASP A 28 -2.16 13.64 -1.29
N THR A 29 -2.72 13.60 -0.08
CA THR A 29 -2.06 14.14 1.12
C THR A 29 -1.05 13.17 1.69
N VAL A 30 -1.44 11.92 1.88
CA VAL A 30 -0.58 10.85 2.40
C VAL A 30 -0.76 9.60 1.55
N TRP A 31 0.33 9.13 0.96
CA TRP A 31 0.38 7.80 0.37
C TRP A 31 1.14 6.84 1.28
N SER A 32 0.73 5.58 1.29
CA SER A 32 1.45 4.49 1.93
C SER A 32 2.03 3.57 0.87
N ALA A 33 3.29 3.16 1.06
CA ALA A 33 3.94 2.20 0.18
C ALA A 33 4.57 1.06 0.98
N ASP A 34 4.50 -0.16 0.41
CA ASP A 34 5.07 -1.36 1.03
C ASP A 34 5.44 -2.40 -0.02
N PHE A 35 6.36 -3.28 0.33
CA PHE A 35 6.80 -4.38 -0.51
C PHE A 35 6.13 -5.69 -0.12
N MET A 36 5.80 -6.49 -1.13
CA MET A 36 5.48 -7.90 -0.95
C MET A 36 6.47 -8.78 -1.73
N ALA A 37 6.53 -10.05 -1.36
CA ALA A 37 7.31 -11.05 -2.08
C ALA A 37 6.47 -12.30 -2.31
N ASP A 38 6.67 -12.92 -3.49
CA ASP A 38 6.04 -14.18 -3.87
C ASP A 38 6.93 -14.94 -4.88
N ALA A 39 6.43 -16.05 -5.43
CA ALA A 39 7.14 -16.86 -6.40
C ALA A 39 6.22 -17.34 -7.53
N LEU A 40 6.77 -17.39 -8.75
CA LEU A 40 6.15 -18.04 -9.89
C LEU A 40 6.08 -19.57 -9.68
N ALA A 41 5.25 -20.26 -10.45
CA ALA A 41 5.10 -21.70 -10.42
C ALA A 41 6.43 -22.49 -10.59
N CYS A 42 7.38 -21.92 -11.32
CA CYS A 42 8.75 -22.47 -11.46
C CYS A 42 9.66 -22.21 -10.25
N GLY A 43 9.18 -21.58 -9.17
CA GLY A 43 9.96 -21.23 -7.98
C GLY A 43 10.77 -19.94 -8.09
N ARG A 44 10.75 -19.25 -9.23
CA ARG A 44 11.44 -17.96 -9.39
C ARG A 44 10.75 -16.89 -8.57
N ARG A 45 11.48 -16.30 -7.62
CA ARG A 45 10.94 -15.24 -6.75
C ARG A 45 10.71 -13.94 -7.51
N PHE A 46 9.68 -13.22 -7.10
CA PHE A 46 9.41 -11.85 -7.52
C PHE A 46 8.98 -11.00 -6.32
N ARG A 47 8.97 -9.70 -6.51
CA ARG A 47 8.50 -8.72 -5.53
C ARG A 47 7.48 -7.81 -6.17
N THR A 48 6.62 -7.25 -5.34
CA THR A 48 5.79 -6.12 -5.73
C THR A 48 6.12 -4.93 -4.83
N VAL A 49 5.97 -3.71 -5.34
CA VAL A 49 5.82 -2.51 -4.53
C VAL A 49 4.43 -1.94 -4.80
N ASN A 50 3.68 -1.77 -3.74
CA ASN A 50 2.29 -1.37 -3.76
C ASN A 50 2.17 0.04 -3.18
N VAL A 51 1.42 0.92 -3.85
CA VAL A 51 1.23 2.31 -3.44
C VAL A 51 -0.26 2.59 -3.34
N VAL A 52 -0.70 3.09 -2.18
CA VAL A 52 -2.09 3.33 -1.82
C VAL A 52 -2.26 4.77 -1.34
N ASP A 53 -3.32 5.46 -1.76
CA ASP A 53 -3.74 6.72 -1.14
C ASP A 53 -4.48 6.42 0.17
N ASP A 54 -3.95 6.93 1.29
CA ASP A 54 -4.52 6.73 2.61
C ASP A 54 -5.88 7.44 2.79
N PHE A 55 -6.20 8.43 1.95
CA PHE A 55 -7.47 9.16 2.01
C PHE A 55 -8.65 8.27 1.63
N ASN A 56 -8.63 7.72 0.42
CA ASN A 56 -9.75 6.97 -0.16
C ASN A 56 -9.44 5.48 -0.39
N ARG A 57 -8.29 4.97 0.07
CA ARG A 57 -7.86 3.57 -0.12
C ARG A 57 -7.59 3.19 -1.58
N GLU A 58 -7.54 4.15 -2.46
CA GLU A 58 -7.27 3.95 -3.88
C GLU A 58 -5.89 3.33 -4.10
N ILE A 59 -5.84 2.29 -4.92
CA ILE A 59 -4.59 1.70 -5.35
C ILE A 59 -4.05 2.52 -6.50
N LEU A 60 -2.93 3.17 -6.27
CA LEU A 60 -2.31 4.03 -7.28
C LEU A 60 -1.40 3.24 -8.22
N HIS A 61 -0.71 2.22 -7.67
CA HIS A 61 0.18 1.39 -8.47
C HIS A 61 0.55 0.07 -7.76
N ILE A 62 0.75 -0.98 -8.57
CA ILE A 62 1.40 -2.23 -8.19
C ILE A 62 2.50 -2.48 -9.21
N GLU A 63 3.75 -2.29 -8.83
CA GLU A 63 4.90 -2.66 -9.65
C GLU A 63 5.28 -4.10 -9.37
N VAL A 64 5.51 -4.90 -10.42
CA VAL A 64 5.86 -6.33 -10.30
C VAL A 64 7.18 -6.58 -11.03
N ASP A 65 8.22 -7.05 -10.31
CA ASP A 65 9.50 -7.43 -10.92
C ASP A 65 10.23 -8.48 -10.06
N THR A 66 11.21 -9.15 -10.65
CA THR A 66 12.12 -10.05 -9.89
C THR A 66 13.04 -9.30 -8.94
N SER A 67 13.34 -8.03 -9.24
CA SER A 67 14.13 -7.14 -8.40
C SER A 67 13.65 -5.70 -8.57
N ILE A 68 13.26 -5.09 -7.46
CA ILE A 68 12.88 -3.68 -7.41
C ILE A 68 13.91 -2.98 -6.53
N ASN A 69 14.95 -2.46 -7.15
CA ASN A 69 15.95 -1.64 -6.48
C ASN A 69 15.52 -0.16 -6.41
N SER A 70 16.31 0.67 -5.74
CA SER A 70 15.99 2.09 -5.53
C SER A 70 15.84 2.88 -6.83
N ASN A 71 16.63 2.57 -7.88
CA ASN A 71 16.48 3.24 -9.17
C ASN A 71 15.17 2.84 -9.87
N ARG A 72 14.73 1.58 -9.71
CA ARG A 72 13.42 1.14 -10.20
C ARG A 72 12.30 1.81 -9.41
N LEU A 73 12.46 1.92 -8.08
CA LEU A 73 11.51 2.61 -7.22
C LEU A 73 11.33 4.09 -7.64
N VAL A 74 12.42 4.81 -7.91
CA VAL A 74 12.36 6.18 -8.45
C VAL A 74 11.57 6.23 -9.75
N ARG A 75 11.79 5.31 -10.68
CA ARG A 75 11.02 5.25 -11.95
C ARG A 75 9.52 5.03 -11.72
N VAL A 76 9.15 4.19 -10.76
CA VAL A 76 7.74 3.97 -10.37
C VAL A 76 7.13 5.29 -9.88
N PHE A 77 7.81 5.99 -8.99
CA PHE A 77 7.32 7.26 -8.46
C PHE A 77 7.33 8.40 -9.50
N GLU A 78 8.23 8.37 -10.49
CA GLU A 78 8.17 9.28 -11.65
C GLU A 78 6.93 9.02 -12.52
N GLN A 79 6.56 7.77 -12.75
CA GLN A 79 5.32 7.44 -13.46
C GLN A 79 4.08 7.90 -12.68
N LEU A 80 4.08 7.67 -11.36
CA LEU A 80 3.00 8.15 -10.49
C LEU A 80 2.89 9.67 -10.54
N ARG A 81 4.02 10.38 -10.50
CA ARG A 81 4.08 11.86 -10.60
C ARG A 81 3.41 12.37 -11.89
N LEU A 82 3.62 11.69 -13.01
CA LEU A 82 3.06 12.07 -14.30
C LEU A 82 1.56 11.77 -14.40
N ASN A 83 1.09 10.71 -13.77
CA ASN A 83 -0.28 10.22 -13.91
C ASN A 83 -1.24 10.73 -12.81
N HIS A 84 -0.74 10.90 -11.59
CA HIS A 84 -1.53 11.24 -10.40
C HIS A 84 -1.04 12.50 -9.68
N GLY A 85 0.19 12.92 -9.91
CA GLY A 85 0.88 13.88 -9.07
C GLY A 85 1.71 13.21 -7.98
N LEU A 86 1.96 13.91 -6.88
CA LEU A 86 2.72 13.40 -5.74
C LEU A 86 2.04 13.73 -4.41
N PRO A 87 2.22 12.90 -3.39
CA PRO A 87 1.69 13.17 -2.05
C PRO A 87 2.56 14.22 -1.33
N GLN A 88 1.98 14.85 -0.32
CA GLN A 88 2.75 15.67 0.62
C GLN A 88 3.64 14.77 1.50
N VAL A 89 3.12 13.61 1.89
CA VAL A 89 3.81 12.65 2.76
C VAL A 89 3.72 11.24 2.15
N LEU A 90 4.87 10.58 2.08
CA LEU A 90 4.95 9.17 1.74
C LEU A 90 5.29 8.37 2.99
N ARG A 91 4.41 7.47 3.38
CA ARG A 91 4.60 6.57 4.53
C ARG A 91 5.14 5.23 4.07
N THR A 92 6.23 4.78 4.67
CA THR A 92 6.91 3.52 4.30
C THR A 92 7.47 2.82 5.53
N ASP A 93 7.81 1.54 5.38
CA ASP A 93 8.70 0.87 6.30
C ASP A 93 10.16 1.37 6.15
N ASN A 94 11.06 0.78 6.95
CA ASN A 94 12.49 1.07 6.90
C ASN A 94 13.22 0.16 5.89
N GLY A 95 12.58 -0.23 4.80
CA GLY A 95 13.18 -1.02 3.74
C GLY A 95 14.40 -0.32 3.11
N PRO A 96 15.46 -1.07 2.75
CA PRO A 96 16.69 -0.47 2.22
C PRO A 96 16.46 0.34 0.95
N GLU A 97 15.44 0.00 0.15
CA GLU A 97 15.07 0.73 -1.05
C GLU A 97 14.56 2.13 -0.73
N PHE A 98 13.72 2.28 0.32
CA PHE A 98 13.18 3.56 0.77
C PHE A 98 14.21 4.40 1.55
N LEU A 99 15.20 3.74 2.19
CA LEU A 99 16.29 4.41 2.91
C LEU A 99 17.45 4.82 1.99
N SER A 100 17.45 4.38 0.75
CA SER A 100 18.56 4.65 -0.17
C SER A 100 18.71 6.15 -0.45
N GLU A 101 19.94 6.60 -0.58
CA GLU A 101 20.25 8.00 -0.87
C GLU A 101 19.57 8.48 -2.16
N VAL A 102 19.54 7.63 -3.19
CA VAL A 102 18.91 7.93 -4.49
C VAL A 102 17.41 8.24 -4.31
N PHE A 103 16.69 7.42 -3.58
CA PHE A 103 15.25 7.63 -3.36
C PHE A 103 14.99 8.82 -2.43
N VAL A 104 15.74 8.94 -1.33
CA VAL A 104 15.63 10.07 -0.39
C VAL A 104 15.94 11.40 -1.07
N GLN A 105 16.95 11.45 -1.94
CA GLN A 105 17.26 12.65 -2.70
C GLN A 105 16.15 13.00 -3.69
N TRP A 106 15.60 12.00 -4.36
CA TRP A 106 14.48 12.19 -5.28
C TRP A 106 13.24 12.77 -4.55
N THR A 107 12.85 12.22 -3.40
CA THR A 107 11.71 12.74 -2.62
C THR A 107 11.93 14.17 -2.16
N LYS A 108 13.14 14.51 -1.70
CA LYS A 108 13.51 15.90 -1.34
C LYS A 108 13.38 16.85 -2.52
N THR A 109 13.88 16.46 -3.69
CA THR A 109 13.80 17.27 -4.91
C THR A 109 12.35 17.58 -5.30
N HIS A 110 11.43 16.67 -5.04
CA HIS A 110 10.01 16.81 -5.39
C HIS A 110 9.13 17.27 -4.21
N GLY A 111 9.72 17.62 -3.07
CA GLY A 111 8.97 18.14 -1.93
C GLY A 111 8.12 17.10 -1.19
N VAL A 112 8.41 15.80 -1.37
CA VAL A 112 7.72 14.72 -0.68
C VAL A 112 8.40 14.41 0.65
N ALA A 113 7.69 14.55 1.78
CA ALA A 113 8.21 14.16 3.09
C ALA A 113 8.07 12.65 3.29
N ILE A 114 9.15 11.95 3.64
CA ILE A 114 9.06 10.53 3.98
C ILE A 114 8.77 10.38 5.47
N GLN A 115 7.73 9.62 5.80
CA GLN A 115 7.39 9.21 7.14
C GLN A 115 7.67 7.72 7.32
N TYR A 116 8.80 7.39 7.94
CA TYR A 116 9.14 6.03 8.28
C TYR A 116 8.32 5.51 9.46
N ILE A 117 7.77 4.30 9.34
CA ILE A 117 7.06 3.67 10.46
C ILE A 117 8.06 3.30 11.57
N GLN A 118 7.62 3.47 12.81
CA GLN A 118 8.44 3.14 13.97
C GLN A 118 8.53 1.61 14.16
N PRO A 119 9.71 1.06 14.47
CA PRO A 119 9.85 -0.35 14.78
C PRO A 119 8.84 -0.82 15.83
N GLY A 120 8.13 -1.92 15.55
CA GLY A 120 7.12 -2.47 16.45
C GLY A 120 5.77 -1.73 16.47
N LYS A 121 5.53 -0.80 15.56
CA LYS A 121 4.24 -0.12 15.37
C LYS A 121 3.64 -0.35 13.97
N PRO A 122 3.30 -1.58 13.61
CA PRO A 122 2.74 -1.90 12.30
C PRO A 122 1.45 -1.12 12.00
N ASN A 123 0.68 -0.76 13.02
CA ASN A 123 -0.54 0.03 12.85
C ASN A 123 -0.30 1.37 12.11
N GLN A 124 0.94 1.86 12.03
CA GLN A 124 1.25 3.09 11.31
C GLN A 124 1.20 2.93 9.78
N ASN A 125 1.24 1.69 9.25
CA ASN A 125 1.12 1.39 7.83
C ASN A 125 -0.11 0.51 7.50
N ALA A 126 -1.12 0.56 8.36
CA ALA A 126 -2.23 -0.39 8.35
C ALA A 126 -3.05 -0.39 7.04
N TYR A 127 -3.07 0.71 6.27
CA TYR A 127 -3.82 0.78 5.02
C TYR A 127 -3.19 -0.08 3.94
N VAL A 128 -1.91 0.11 3.67
CA VAL A 128 -1.21 -0.71 2.68
C VAL A 128 -1.02 -2.15 3.16
N GLU A 129 -0.85 -2.39 4.48
CA GLU A 129 -0.80 -3.75 5.03
C GLU A 129 -2.13 -4.51 4.83
N ARG A 130 -3.27 -3.83 5.07
CA ARG A 130 -4.59 -4.41 4.80
C ARG A 130 -4.77 -4.68 3.32
N PHE A 131 -4.39 -3.72 2.48
CA PHE A 131 -4.39 -3.89 1.04
C PHE A 131 -3.54 -5.09 0.61
N ASN A 132 -2.30 -5.19 1.06
CA ASN A 132 -1.38 -6.28 0.75
C ASN A 132 -1.97 -7.65 1.10
N ARG A 133 -2.66 -7.73 2.25
CA ARG A 133 -3.36 -8.95 2.63
C ARG A 133 -4.45 -9.31 1.64
N THR A 134 -5.29 -8.35 1.27
CA THR A 134 -6.38 -8.57 0.33
C THR A 134 -5.85 -8.98 -1.05
N PHE A 135 -4.82 -8.30 -1.56
CA PHE A 135 -4.17 -8.65 -2.83
C PHE A 135 -3.57 -10.06 -2.80
N ARG A 136 -2.96 -10.43 -1.67
CA ARG A 136 -2.44 -11.78 -1.48
C ARG A 136 -3.56 -12.82 -1.51
N GLU A 137 -4.59 -12.64 -0.68
CA GLU A 137 -5.69 -13.62 -0.52
C GLU A 137 -6.53 -13.77 -1.80
N GLU A 138 -6.73 -12.70 -2.55
CA GLU A 138 -7.61 -12.71 -3.73
C GLU A 138 -6.88 -13.01 -5.04
N ILE A 139 -5.59 -12.65 -5.17
CA ILE A 139 -4.85 -12.78 -6.43
C ILE A 139 -3.68 -13.76 -6.30
N LEU A 140 -2.76 -13.50 -5.36
CA LEU A 140 -1.51 -14.28 -5.34
C LEU A 140 -1.74 -15.73 -4.89
N ASP A 141 -2.56 -15.95 -3.86
CA ASP A 141 -2.84 -17.29 -3.31
C ASP A 141 -3.88 -18.08 -4.14
N GLN A 142 -4.65 -17.39 -5.00
CA GLN A 142 -5.66 -18.03 -5.85
C GLN A 142 -5.12 -18.49 -7.21
N ASN A 143 -3.93 -18.03 -7.61
CA ASN A 143 -3.41 -18.25 -8.94
C ASN A 143 -1.99 -18.84 -8.92
N LEU A 144 -1.69 -19.73 -9.86
CA LEU A 144 -0.34 -20.19 -10.15
C LEU A 144 0.17 -19.47 -11.40
N PHE A 145 1.01 -18.48 -11.22
CA PHE A 145 1.55 -17.68 -12.32
C PHE A 145 2.76 -18.35 -12.97
N ALA A 146 2.75 -18.49 -14.28
CA ALA A 146 3.88 -19.04 -15.04
C ALA A 146 4.94 -17.97 -15.33
N ARG A 147 4.53 -16.73 -15.57
CA ARG A 147 5.40 -15.62 -15.97
C ARG A 147 5.05 -14.35 -15.18
N LEU A 148 6.01 -13.40 -15.12
CA LEU A 148 5.77 -12.10 -14.49
C LEU A 148 4.66 -11.30 -15.17
N ASP A 149 4.52 -11.45 -16.49
CA ASP A 149 3.49 -10.74 -17.24
C ASP A 149 2.08 -11.20 -16.84
N ASP A 150 1.93 -12.47 -16.49
CA ASP A 150 0.65 -12.99 -15.97
C ASP A 150 0.27 -12.32 -14.64
N VAL A 151 1.28 -12.09 -13.76
CA VAL A 151 1.08 -11.36 -12.49
C VAL A 151 0.73 -9.89 -12.74
N ARG A 152 1.42 -9.24 -13.69
CA ARG A 152 1.18 -7.84 -14.06
C ARG A 152 -0.22 -7.64 -14.61
N GLU A 153 -0.66 -8.54 -15.48
CA GLU A 153 -2.01 -8.50 -16.06
C GLU A 153 -3.07 -8.69 -14.97
N ALA A 154 -2.91 -9.71 -14.12
CA ALA A 154 -3.84 -9.94 -13.00
C ALA A 154 -3.89 -8.74 -12.05
N ALA A 155 -2.75 -8.16 -11.70
CA ALA A 155 -2.67 -6.96 -10.87
C ALA A 155 -3.37 -5.76 -11.52
N HIS A 156 -3.19 -5.56 -12.83
CA HIS A 156 -3.83 -4.47 -13.56
C HIS A 156 -5.36 -4.56 -13.52
N TRP A 157 -5.93 -5.70 -13.85
CA TRP A 157 -7.38 -5.90 -13.83
C TRP A 157 -7.94 -5.79 -12.41
N TRP A 158 -7.22 -6.32 -11.43
CA TRP A 158 -7.66 -6.24 -10.05
C TRP A 158 -7.61 -4.81 -9.49
N ILE A 159 -6.63 -3.97 -9.88
CA ILE A 159 -6.62 -2.54 -9.52
C ILE A 159 -7.88 -1.85 -10.02
N LEU A 160 -8.27 -2.10 -11.27
CA LEU A 160 -9.49 -1.50 -11.84
C LEU A 160 -10.74 -1.93 -11.10
N GLU A 161 -10.87 -3.24 -10.82
CA GLU A 161 -12.01 -3.78 -10.05
C GLU A 161 -12.04 -3.20 -8.63
N TYR A 162 -10.89 -3.18 -7.95
CA TYR A 162 -10.76 -2.66 -6.59
C TYR A 162 -11.14 -1.18 -6.48
N ASN A 163 -10.66 -0.37 -7.40
CA ASN A 163 -10.89 1.07 -7.36
C ASN A 163 -12.28 1.48 -7.84
N GLU A 164 -12.83 0.79 -8.86
CA GLU A 164 -14.05 1.21 -9.55
C GLU A 164 -15.31 0.45 -9.14
N GLN A 165 -15.15 -0.78 -8.59
CA GLN A 165 -16.31 -1.65 -8.36
C GLN A 165 -16.45 -2.12 -6.91
N ARG A 166 -15.37 -2.08 -6.12
CA ARG A 166 -15.38 -2.60 -4.75
C ARG A 166 -15.84 -1.56 -3.74
N PRO A 167 -17.02 -1.74 -3.10
CA PRO A 167 -17.44 -0.86 -2.02
C PRO A 167 -16.63 -1.09 -0.74
N HIS A 168 -16.41 -0.03 0.02
CA HIS A 168 -15.66 -0.06 1.27
C HIS A 168 -16.50 0.51 2.42
N ASP A 169 -16.72 -0.28 3.48
CA ASP A 169 -17.44 0.17 4.70
C ASP A 169 -16.84 1.46 5.26
N SER A 170 -15.51 1.58 5.26
CA SER A 170 -14.80 2.77 5.75
C SER A 170 -15.00 4.03 4.90
N LEU A 171 -15.54 3.89 3.70
CA LEU A 171 -15.88 4.96 2.77
C LEU A 171 -17.41 5.16 2.63
N GLY A 172 -18.20 4.54 3.51
CA GLY A 172 -19.66 4.59 3.48
C GLY A 172 -20.23 3.85 2.27
N GLU A 173 -19.76 2.62 2.04
CA GLU A 173 -20.18 1.73 0.96
C GLU A 173 -19.86 2.28 -0.46
N MET A 174 -19.00 3.28 -0.57
CA MET A 174 -18.52 3.78 -1.85
C MET A 174 -17.23 3.07 -2.29
N THR A 175 -17.01 3.04 -3.60
CA THR A 175 -15.72 2.65 -4.14
C THR A 175 -14.66 3.75 -3.91
N PRO A 176 -13.37 3.44 -3.96
CA PRO A 176 -12.31 4.45 -3.89
C PRO A 176 -12.50 5.61 -4.86
N SER A 177 -12.82 5.31 -6.13
CA SER A 177 -13.04 6.31 -7.17
C SER A 177 -14.29 7.18 -6.92
N GLU A 178 -15.40 6.58 -6.50
CA GLU A 178 -16.63 7.33 -6.14
C GLU A 178 -16.37 8.28 -4.98
N TYR A 179 -15.67 7.82 -3.94
CA TYR A 179 -15.35 8.62 -2.78
C TYR A 179 -14.46 9.82 -3.14
N ARG A 180 -13.42 9.61 -3.97
CA ARG A 180 -12.56 10.67 -4.51
C ARG A 180 -13.37 11.72 -5.26
N ASN A 181 -14.21 11.27 -6.22
CA ASN A 181 -15.02 12.15 -7.06
C ASN A 181 -16.03 12.97 -6.26
N ARG A 182 -16.64 12.41 -5.22
CA ARG A 182 -17.57 13.11 -4.34
C ARG A 182 -16.91 14.30 -3.63
N ILE A 183 -15.72 14.10 -3.10
CA ILE A 183 -15.01 15.16 -2.37
C ILE A 183 -14.52 16.25 -3.32
N THR A 184 -13.99 15.87 -4.49
CA THR A 184 -13.52 16.84 -5.49
C THR A 184 -14.66 17.73 -5.97
N ARG A 185 -15.85 17.19 -6.22
CA ARG A 185 -17.04 17.95 -6.59
C ARG A 185 -17.47 18.93 -5.51
N ASN A 186 -17.52 18.52 -4.25
CA ASN A 186 -17.89 19.39 -3.14
C ASN A 186 -16.92 20.56 -2.96
N SER A 187 -15.61 20.30 -3.12
CA SER A 187 -14.58 21.35 -3.06
C SER A 187 -14.72 22.41 -4.16
N THR A 188 -15.22 22.03 -5.33
CA THR A 188 -15.41 22.99 -6.44
C THR A 188 -16.58 23.93 -6.21
N TYR A 189 -17.62 23.51 -5.49
CA TYR A 189 -18.78 24.34 -5.16
C TYR A 189 -18.49 25.36 -4.05
N GLU A 190 -17.60 25.06 -3.10
CA GLU A 190 -17.25 25.99 -2.01
C GLU A 190 -16.33 27.14 -2.47
N VAL A 191 -15.62 27.02 -3.58
CA VAL A 191 -14.75 28.06 -4.13
C VAL A 191 -15.52 29.05 -5.02
N SER A 192 -16.77 28.77 -5.38
CA SER A 192 -17.59 29.56 -6.31
C SER A 192 -18.64 30.45 -5.60
N THR A 193 -18.55 30.58 -4.28
CA THR A 193 -19.37 31.45 -3.44
C THR A 193 -18.49 32.47 -2.73
#